data_2325949a7ab64888d244f96e4511e080
#
_entry.id   2325949a7ab64888d244f96e4511e080
#
_cell.length_a   1.000
_cell.length_b   1.000
_cell.length_c   1.000
_cell.angle_alpha   90.00
_cell.angle_beta   90.00
_cell.angle_gamma   90.00
#
_symmetry.space_group_name_H-M   'P 1'
#
loop_
_entity.id
_entity.type
_entity.pdbx_description
1 polymer ?
#
loop_
_entity_poly.entity_id
_entity_poly.type
_entity_poly.pdbx_seq_one_letter_code
_entity_poly.pdbx_strand_id
1 'polypeptide(L)'
;MALVLPFLFLSCVSQDAGTVFTKVQAPASDERLNGVWVAAISSNYPRQKTTDALKLKADCDFVVDQCERLGFNAIFFQVRPSCDALYDSKIFPWSAWLTGQEGLAPDGGFDPLAYICQAAHKKNIALHAWINPYRIKAQKGQSLDDILKNRPALKPLKNFILPCSDNNFYLDPGQPRVRDFVVSGAKEIMQNYDVDGLHIDDYFYPQAGIDDAASYQKYARGESLDDFRRQSVNLLVKELFCVVHKTKPGAVFGVSPFGIWGNKSAQNPYGSATRGTESYRAHCADTVAWIQMECVDYIVPQIYWERGNKAADYAELASWWNEAVESSDVRLYIGMADYKAAADLGKDSSPWRGKKELEEQLEFNKTLKNVAGEIHFNFDSALKLANIEF
;
A
#
# COMPACT_ATOMS: atom_id res chain seq x y z
N MET A 1 4.44 5.31 36.20
CA MET A 1 3.04 5.82 36.17
C MET A 1 2.95 6.74 34.97
N ALA A 2 2.69 6.18 33.79
CA ALA A 2 2.53 6.95 32.57
C ALA A 2 1.06 7.36 32.48
N LEU A 3 0.82 8.68 32.39
CA LEU A 3 -0.51 9.23 32.16
C LEU A 3 -1.00 8.77 30.78
N VAL A 4 -1.95 7.87 30.78
CA VAL A 4 -2.79 7.61 29.59
C VAL A 4 -3.76 8.79 29.49
N LEU A 5 -3.47 9.72 28.58
CA LEU A 5 -4.44 10.72 28.18
C LEU A 5 -5.61 10.01 27.49
N PRO A 6 -6.87 10.25 27.89
CA PRO A 6 -8.00 9.67 27.20
C PRO A 6 -8.12 10.36 25.84
N PHE A 7 -7.80 9.62 24.77
CA PHE A 7 -8.20 10.00 23.43
C PHE A 7 -9.73 9.99 23.36
N LEU A 8 -10.30 11.16 23.21
CA LEU A 8 -11.72 11.31 22.89
C LEU A 8 -11.99 10.56 21.58
N PHE A 9 -12.76 9.48 21.69
CA PHE A 9 -13.38 8.79 20.57
C PHE A 9 -14.29 9.77 19.82
N LEU A 10 -13.77 10.48 18.83
CA LEU A 10 -14.63 11.04 17.80
C LEU A 10 -14.94 9.90 16.83
N SER A 11 -16.07 9.21 17.08
CA SER A 11 -16.72 8.37 16.07
C SER A 11 -16.83 9.17 14.77
N CYS A 12 -16.74 8.49 13.62
CA CYS A 12 -17.10 9.03 12.31
C CYS A 12 -18.62 9.31 12.26
N VAL A 13 -19.11 10.21 13.12
CA VAL A 13 -20.49 10.66 13.10
C VAL A 13 -20.47 12.06 12.51
N SER A 14 -20.86 12.17 11.24
CA SER A 14 -21.38 13.43 10.73
C SER A 14 -22.67 13.72 11.50
N GLN A 15 -22.85 14.97 11.96
CA GLN A 15 -24.11 15.43 12.55
C GLN A 15 -25.23 15.55 11.49
N ASP A 16 -25.48 14.47 10.76
CA ASP A 16 -26.68 14.29 9.96
C ASP A 16 -27.28 12.92 10.30
N ALA A 17 -28.53 12.97 10.73
CA ALA A 17 -29.34 11.96 11.34
C ALA A 17 -29.05 10.49 10.96
N GLY A 18 -28.58 9.70 11.90
CA GLY A 18 -29.13 8.35 12.09
C GLY A 18 -28.54 7.21 11.27
N THR A 19 -27.35 7.30 10.69
CA THR A 19 -26.72 6.13 10.06
C THR A 19 -25.66 5.55 10.99
N VAL A 20 -26.02 4.56 11.75
CA VAL A 20 -25.09 3.66 12.44
C VAL A 20 -24.37 2.89 11.33
N PHE A 21 -23.06 3.13 11.13
CA PHE A 21 -22.25 2.30 10.26
C PHE A 21 -22.11 0.93 10.91
N THR A 22 -22.92 -0.02 10.47
CA THR A 22 -22.66 -1.42 10.73
C THR A 22 -21.37 -1.77 10.01
N LYS A 23 -20.36 -2.21 10.75
CA LYS A 23 -19.12 -2.78 10.22
C LYS A 23 -19.54 -3.86 9.21
N VAL A 24 -19.31 -3.62 7.93
CA VAL A 24 -19.50 -4.67 6.93
C VAL A 24 -18.35 -5.62 7.16
N GLN A 25 -18.66 -6.82 7.65
CA GLN A 25 -17.67 -7.88 7.70
C GLN A 25 -17.09 -8.02 6.29
N ALA A 26 -15.76 -7.95 6.17
CA ALA A 26 -15.09 -8.48 4.99
C ALA A 26 -15.66 -9.87 4.72
N PRO A 27 -15.81 -10.29 3.45
CA PRO A 27 -16.46 -11.54 3.14
C PRO A 27 -15.92 -12.62 4.07
N ALA A 28 -16.82 -13.24 4.83
CA ALA A 28 -16.52 -14.34 5.73
C ALA A 28 -16.24 -15.57 4.87
N SER A 29 -15.10 -15.59 4.18
CA SER A 29 -14.52 -16.82 3.74
C SER A 29 -13.56 -17.24 4.85
N ASP A 30 -13.74 -18.44 5.40
CA ASP A 30 -12.73 -19.15 6.19
C ASP A 30 -11.46 -19.42 5.34
N GLU A 31 -11.45 -18.95 4.11
CA GLU A 31 -10.38 -19.14 3.17
C GLU A 31 -9.25 -18.14 3.44
N ARG A 32 -8.06 -18.71 3.60
CA ARG A 32 -6.83 -17.94 3.79
C ARG A 32 -6.55 -17.07 2.56
N LEU A 33 -6.24 -15.79 2.75
CA LEU A 33 -5.86 -14.94 1.62
C LEU A 33 -4.51 -15.40 1.06
N ASN A 34 -4.45 -15.59 -0.24
CA ASN A 34 -3.24 -15.82 -1.01
C ASN A 34 -3.18 -14.75 -2.10
N GLY A 35 -2.55 -13.61 -1.79
CA GLY A 35 -2.54 -12.44 -2.64
C GLY A 35 -1.21 -12.22 -3.35
N VAL A 36 -1.23 -11.40 -4.39
CA VAL A 36 -0.02 -10.98 -5.11
C VAL A 36 -0.06 -9.50 -5.46
N TRP A 37 1.08 -8.79 -5.28
CA TRP A 37 1.23 -7.44 -5.81
C TRP A 37 1.62 -7.45 -7.28
N VAL A 38 0.85 -6.69 -8.08
CA VAL A 38 1.10 -6.43 -9.50
C VAL A 38 1.49 -4.96 -9.64
N ALA A 39 2.78 -4.70 -9.71
CA ALA A 39 3.34 -3.36 -9.68
C ALA A 39 3.54 -2.79 -11.09
N ALA A 40 3.06 -1.57 -11.33
CA ALA A 40 3.30 -0.83 -12.55
C ALA A 40 4.77 -0.39 -12.68
N ILE A 41 5.36 0.05 -11.56
CA ILE A 41 6.76 0.54 -11.54
C ILE A 41 7.76 -0.56 -11.86
N SER A 42 7.48 -1.80 -11.47
CA SER A 42 8.34 -2.97 -11.71
C SER A 42 8.02 -3.68 -13.03
N SER A 43 7.17 -3.08 -13.87
CA SER A 43 6.76 -3.63 -15.17
C SER A 43 6.04 -4.99 -15.09
N ASN A 44 5.40 -5.30 -13.94
CA ASN A 44 4.54 -6.47 -13.87
C ASN A 44 3.29 -6.27 -14.75
N TYR A 45 2.81 -5.02 -14.85
CA TYR A 45 1.79 -4.58 -15.77
C TYR A 45 2.00 -3.09 -16.13
N PRO A 46 1.97 -2.69 -17.42
CA PRO A 46 2.00 -3.59 -18.57
C PRO A 46 3.39 -4.23 -18.72
N ARG A 47 3.48 -5.36 -19.40
CA ARG A 47 4.75 -6.04 -19.71
C ARG A 47 5.61 -5.21 -20.65
N GLN A 48 4.97 -4.44 -21.52
CA GLN A 48 5.60 -3.45 -22.39
C GLN A 48 4.72 -2.19 -22.44
N LYS A 49 5.31 -1.03 -22.20
CA LYS A 49 4.64 0.26 -22.35
C LYS A 49 4.11 0.45 -23.77
N THR A 50 2.81 0.67 -23.91
CA THR A 50 2.16 0.79 -25.21
C THR A 50 0.80 1.47 -25.10
N THR A 51 0.32 2.10 -26.19
CA THR A 51 -1.06 2.55 -26.31
C THR A 51 -1.97 1.46 -26.89
N ASP A 52 -1.41 0.41 -27.48
CA ASP A 52 -2.14 -0.67 -28.14
C ASP A 52 -3.07 -1.39 -27.13
N ALA A 53 -4.36 -1.14 -27.24
CA ALA A 53 -5.38 -1.69 -26.38
C ALA A 53 -5.43 -3.23 -26.39
N LEU A 54 -5.11 -3.88 -27.52
CA LEU A 54 -5.12 -5.35 -27.61
C LEU A 54 -3.96 -5.95 -26.81
N LYS A 55 -2.78 -5.32 -26.84
CA LYS A 55 -1.64 -5.75 -26.03
C LYS A 55 -1.89 -5.53 -24.54
N LEU A 56 -2.38 -4.35 -24.16
CA LEU A 56 -2.74 -4.06 -22.77
C LEU A 56 -3.78 -5.03 -22.23
N LYS A 57 -4.77 -5.38 -23.04
CA LYS A 57 -5.79 -6.37 -22.71
C LYS A 57 -5.17 -7.76 -22.54
N ALA A 58 -4.33 -8.19 -23.47
CA ALA A 58 -3.65 -9.49 -23.39
C ALA A 58 -2.76 -9.58 -22.13
N ASP A 59 -2.10 -8.48 -21.74
CA ASP A 59 -1.33 -8.42 -20.50
C ASP A 59 -2.23 -8.54 -19.25
N CYS A 60 -3.43 -7.93 -19.24
CA CYS A 60 -4.42 -8.15 -18.15
C CYS A 60 -4.87 -9.61 -18.08
N ASP A 61 -5.23 -10.20 -19.23
CA ASP A 61 -5.65 -11.61 -19.31
C ASP A 61 -4.53 -12.51 -18.80
N PHE A 62 -3.27 -12.28 -19.22
CA PHE A 62 -2.11 -13.03 -18.74
C PHE A 62 -1.94 -12.94 -17.23
N VAL A 63 -2.02 -11.74 -16.63
CA VAL A 63 -1.91 -11.56 -15.17
C VAL A 63 -2.97 -12.39 -14.45
N VAL A 64 -4.23 -12.28 -14.88
CA VAL A 64 -5.34 -12.99 -14.23
C VAL A 64 -5.24 -14.50 -14.40
N ASP A 65 -4.88 -14.97 -15.60
CA ASP A 65 -4.72 -16.40 -15.89
C ASP A 65 -3.59 -17.03 -15.06
N GLN A 66 -2.46 -16.33 -14.92
CA GLN A 66 -1.37 -16.85 -14.08
C GLN A 66 -1.70 -16.76 -12.59
N CYS A 67 -2.43 -15.74 -12.14
CA CYS A 67 -2.90 -15.67 -10.75
C CYS A 67 -3.80 -16.89 -10.42
N GLU A 68 -4.77 -17.21 -11.28
CA GLU A 68 -5.61 -18.41 -11.12
C GLU A 68 -4.76 -19.70 -11.09
N ARG A 69 -3.84 -19.86 -12.07
CA ARG A 69 -2.95 -21.01 -12.17
C ARG A 69 -2.08 -21.22 -10.93
N LEU A 70 -1.62 -20.14 -10.32
CA LEU A 70 -0.77 -20.15 -9.13
C LEU A 70 -1.57 -20.22 -7.82
N GLY A 71 -2.91 -20.22 -7.89
CA GLY A 71 -3.78 -20.29 -6.74
C GLY A 71 -3.89 -18.99 -5.95
N PHE A 72 -3.57 -17.83 -6.56
CA PHE A 72 -3.84 -16.54 -5.94
C PHE A 72 -5.34 -16.24 -6.00
N ASN A 73 -5.89 -15.80 -4.87
CA ASN A 73 -7.29 -15.41 -4.73
C ASN A 73 -7.49 -13.88 -4.57
N ALA A 74 -6.38 -13.12 -4.57
CA ALA A 74 -6.44 -11.66 -4.55
C ALA A 74 -5.27 -11.03 -5.34
N ILE A 75 -5.57 -9.96 -6.10
CA ILE A 75 -4.60 -9.14 -6.83
C ILE A 75 -4.57 -7.75 -6.23
N PHE A 76 -3.38 -7.28 -5.85
CA PHE A 76 -3.13 -5.90 -5.41
C PHE A 76 -2.49 -5.13 -6.56
N PHE A 77 -3.35 -4.47 -7.35
CA PHE A 77 -2.99 -3.87 -8.63
C PHE A 77 -2.61 -2.40 -8.47
N GLN A 78 -1.36 -2.03 -8.78
CA GLN A 78 -0.87 -0.65 -8.64
C GLN A 78 -1.46 0.25 -9.72
N VAL A 79 -2.44 1.04 -9.34
CA VAL A 79 -3.21 1.90 -10.27
C VAL A 79 -2.80 3.38 -10.22
N ARG A 80 -2.11 3.82 -9.12
CA ARG A 80 -1.66 5.21 -8.96
C ARG A 80 -0.28 5.26 -8.30
N PRO A 81 0.80 5.07 -9.09
CA PRO A 81 2.16 4.98 -8.55
C PRO A 81 2.79 6.32 -8.17
N SER A 82 2.39 7.45 -8.82
CA SER A 82 3.11 8.73 -8.70
C SER A 82 2.24 9.95 -9.03
N CYS A 83 1.06 10.11 -8.43
CA CYS A 83 0.08 11.14 -8.79
C CYS A 83 -0.31 11.12 -10.28
N ASP A 84 -0.34 9.97 -10.86
CA ASP A 84 -0.75 9.60 -12.21
C ASP A 84 -1.70 8.39 -12.12
N ALA A 85 -2.28 7.93 -13.22
CA ALA A 85 -3.28 6.85 -13.19
C ALA A 85 -3.08 5.83 -14.30
N LEU A 86 -3.38 4.55 -14.01
CA LEU A 86 -3.52 3.47 -14.97
C LEU A 86 -5.01 3.18 -15.27
N TYR A 87 -5.85 4.20 -15.16
CA TYR A 87 -7.30 4.16 -15.40
C TYR A 87 -7.79 5.52 -15.91
N ASP A 88 -9.01 5.62 -16.47
CA ASP A 88 -9.57 6.87 -16.98
C ASP A 88 -9.98 7.81 -15.83
N SER A 89 -8.98 8.45 -15.23
CA SER A 89 -9.15 9.40 -14.13
C SER A 89 -9.56 10.78 -14.66
N LYS A 90 -10.45 11.46 -13.93
CA LYS A 90 -10.78 12.89 -14.16
C LYS A 90 -9.88 13.82 -13.34
N ILE A 91 -9.04 13.26 -12.45
CA ILE A 91 -8.15 14.00 -11.54
C ILE A 91 -6.69 13.86 -11.99
N PHE A 92 -6.26 12.65 -12.37
CA PHE A 92 -4.88 12.31 -12.66
C PHE A 92 -4.65 12.07 -14.16
N PRO A 93 -3.48 12.47 -14.70
CA PRO A 93 -3.13 12.10 -16.07
C PRO A 93 -2.86 10.60 -16.19
N TRP A 94 -3.00 10.06 -17.39
CA TRP A 94 -2.52 8.72 -17.71
C TRP A 94 -1.03 8.58 -17.38
N SER A 95 -0.68 7.48 -16.77
CA SER A 95 0.69 7.21 -16.33
C SER A 95 1.62 6.89 -17.50
N ALA A 96 2.82 7.47 -17.48
CA ALA A 96 3.88 7.08 -18.39
C ALA A 96 4.38 5.62 -18.17
N TRP A 97 4.03 5.01 -17.05
CA TRP A 97 4.31 3.59 -16.82
C TRP A 97 3.44 2.70 -17.72
N LEU A 98 2.24 3.16 -18.09
CA LEU A 98 1.32 2.43 -18.96
C LEU A 98 1.70 2.57 -20.44
N THR A 99 1.78 3.81 -20.93
CA THR A 99 1.89 4.09 -22.37
C THR A 99 3.28 4.54 -22.83
N GLY A 100 4.18 4.83 -21.88
CA GLY A 100 5.50 5.40 -22.16
C GLY A 100 5.52 6.93 -22.15
N GLN A 101 4.35 7.58 -22.24
CA GLN A 101 4.21 9.04 -22.21
C GLN A 101 3.10 9.46 -21.26
N GLU A 102 3.40 10.38 -20.35
CA GLU A 102 2.42 10.92 -19.41
C GLU A 102 1.31 11.69 -20.14
N GLY A 103 0.07 11.44 -19.73
CA GLY A 103 -1.12 12.06 -20.30
C GLY A 103 -1.62 11.39 -21.59
N LEU A 104 -0.87 10.45 -22.16
CA LEU A 104 -1.29 9.70 -23.35
C LEU A 104 -2.18 8.53 -22.95
N ALA A 105 -3.43 8.53 -23.41
CA ALA A 105 -4.39 7.46 -23.17
C ALA A 105 -4.10 6.21 -24.01
N PRO A 106 -4.54 5.01 -23.58
CA PRO A 106 -4.64 3.84 -24.45
C PRO A 106 -5.57 4.05 -25.63
N ASP A 107 -5.30 3.35 -26.74
CA ASP A 107 -6.09 3.43 -27.96
C ASP A 107 -7.53 2.94 -27.73
N GLY A 108 -8.48 3.51 -28.45
CA GLY A 108 -9.88 3.11 -28.39
C GLY A 108 -10.56 3.32 -27.04
N GLY A 109 -9.96 4.10 -26.13
CA GLY A 109 -10.52 4.34 -24.79
C GLY A 109 -10.45 3.12 -23.86
N PHE A 110 -9.49 2.21 -24.08
CA PHE A 110 -9.29 1.06 -23.20
C PHE A 110 -8.93 1.50 -21.79
N ASP A 111 -9.64 0.98 -20.79
CA ASP A 111 -9.38 1.23 -19.38
C ASP A 111 -8.89 -0.06 -18.70
N PRO A 112 -7.60 -0.14 -18.35
CA PRO A 112 -7.02 -1.33 -17.73
C PRO A 112 -7.67 -1.72 -16.40
N LEU A 113 -8.01 -0.75 -15.54
CA LEU A 113 -8.59 -1.05 -14.23
C LEU A 113 -9.99 -1.63 -14.38
N ALA A 114 -10.82 -1.03 -15.23
CA ALA A 114 -12.16 -1.55 -15.52
C ALA A 114 -12.10 -2.97 -16.09
N TYR A 115 -11.15 -3.21 -17.00
CA TYR A 115 -11.00 -4.51 -17.63
C TYR A 115 -10.51 -5.59 -16.67
N ILE A 116 -9.42 -5.33 -15.91
CA ILE A 116 -8.84 -6.34 -15.02
C ILE A 116 -9.77 -6.69 -13.85
N CYS A 117 -10.60 -5.74 -13.36
CA CYS A 117 -11.64 -6.04 -12.37
C CYS A 117 -12.59 -7.11 -12.88
N GLN A 118 -13.11 -6.91 -14.11
CA GLN A 118 -14.04 -7.88 -14.72
C GLN A 118 -13.38 -9.23 -14.98
N ALA A 119 -12.13 -9.25 -15.43
CA ALA A 119 -11.39 -10.47 -15.71
C ALA A 119 -11.12 -11.27 -14.42
N ALA A 120 -10.69 -10.59 -13.35
CA ALA A 120 -10.41 -11.20 -12.05
C ALA A 120 -11.69 -11.78 -11.41
N HIS A 121 -12.78 -11.03 -11.41
CA HIS A 121 -14.05 -11.47 -10.83
C HIS A 121 -14.64 -12.69 -11.54
N LYS A 122 -14.48 -12.84 -12.87
CA LYS A 122 -14.89 -14.05 -13.60
C LYS A 122 -14.18 -15.32 -13.10
N LYS A 123 -13.05 -15.17 -12.43
CA LYS A 123 -12.23 -16.25 -11.85
C LYS A 123 -12.29 -16.31 -10.32
N ASN A 124 -13.22 -15.55 -9.71
CA ASN A 124 -13.35 -15.41 -8.26
C ASN A 124 -12.06 -14.91 -7.57
N ILE A 125 -11.32 -14.05 -8.24
CA ILE A 125 -10.13 -13.38 -7.71
C ILE A 125 -10.51 -11.96 -7.32
N ALA A 126 -10.27 -11.59 -6.06
CA ALA A 126 -10.50 -10.23 -5.58
C ALA A 126 -9.48 -9.25 -6.17
N LEU A 127 -9.91 -8.00 -6.44
CA LEU A 127 -9.02 -6.96 -6.95
C LEU A 127 -8.99 -5.75 -6.02
N HIS A 128 -7.81 -5.46 -5.49
CA HIS A 128 -7.55 -4.29 -4.67
C HIS A 128 -6.78 -3.24 -5.48
N ALA A 129 -7.30 -2.00 -5.52
CA ALA A 129 -6.59 -0.89 -6.15
C ALA A 129 -5.49 -0.38 -5.22
N TRP A 130 -4.22 -0.52 -5.65
CA TRP A 130 -3.08 -0.04 -4.88
C TRP A 130 -2.64 1.34 -5.36
N ILE A 131 -2.55 2.29 -4.42
CA ILE A 131 -2.12 3.68 -4.66
C ILE A 131 -0.95 4.07 -3.74
N ASN A 132 -0.05 4.92 -4.26
CA ASN A 132 0.96 5.62 -3.47
C ASN A 132 0.44 7.02 -3.13
N PRO A 133 0.27 7.38 -1.84
CA PRO A 133 -0.49 8.58 -1.49
C PRO A 133 0.21 9.90 -1.82
N TYR A 134 1.54 10.02 -1.60
CA TYR A 134 2.21 11.33 -1.62
C TYR A 134 3.30 11.48 -2.67
N ARG A 135 3.78 10.37 -3.25
CA ARG A 135 4.93 10.42 -4.15
C ARG A 135 4.58 11.03 -5.50
N ILE A 136 5.41 11.99 -5.94
CA ILE A 136 5.40 12.54 -7.28
C ILE A 136 6.78 12.22 -7.88
N LYS A 137 6.87 11.23 -8.76
CA LYS A 137 8.14 10.87 -9.40
C LYS A 137 8.49 11.89 -10.47
N ALA A 138 9.63 12.57 -10.31
CA ALA A 138 10.23 13.38 -11.35
C ALA A 138 11.09 12.51 -12.28
N GLN A 139 11.06 12.77 -13.57
CA GLN A 139 12.10 12.28 -14.49
C GLN A 139 13.40 13.04 -14.21
N LYS A 140 14.55 12.44 -14.52
CA LYS A 140 15.85 13.08 -14.30
C LYS A 140 15.88 14.45 -14.99
N GLY A 141 16.13 15.53 -14.22
CA GLY A 141 16.18 16.89 -14.70
C GLY A 141 14.83 17.59 -14.93
N GLN A 142 13.71 16.94 -14.61
CA GLN A 142 12.39 17.56 -14.72
C GLN A 142 12.15 18.55 -13.57
N SER A 143 11.74 19.76 -13.91
CA SER A 143 11.38 20.80 -12.95
C SER A 143 9.95 20.62 -12.41
N LEU A 144 9.64 21.29 -11.30
CA LEU A 144 8.27 21.32 -10.78
C LEU A 144 7.28 21.93 -11.79
N ASP A 145 7.70 22.95 -12.54
CA ASP A 145 6.83 23.59 -13.55
C ASP A 145 6.54 22.63 -14.72
N ASP A 146 7.50 21.79 -15.12
CA ASP A 146 7.26 20.72 -16.13
C ASP A 146 6.25 19.70 -15.62
N ILE A 147 6.36 19.30 -14.36
CA ILE A 147 5.40 18.38 -13.73
C ILE A 147 4.00 18.98 -13.74
N LEU A 148 3.86 20.24 -13.29
CA LEU A 148 2.57 20.92 -13.19
C LEU A 148 1.93 21.21 -14.55
N LYS A 149 2.72 21.27 -15.63
CA LYS A 149 2.20 21.39 -16.99
C LYS A 149 1.35 20.17 -17.38
N ASN A 150 1.82 18.98 -17.04
CA ASN A 150 1.14 17.72 -17.38
C ASN A 150 0.12 17.29 -16.33
N ARG A 151 0.16 17.88 -15.13
CA ARG A 151 -0.69 17.53 -13.98
C ARG A 151 -1.46 18.75 -13.47
N PRO A 152 -2.47 19.24 -14.22
CA PRO A 152 -3.18 20.48 -13.88
C PRO A 152 -3.86 20.41 -12.50
N ALA A 153 -4.29 19.25 -12.04
CA ALA A 153 -4.89 19.04 -10.72
C ALA A 153 -3.92 19.35 -9.55
N LEU A 154 -2.60 19.30 -9.79
CA LEU A 154 -1.59 19.66 -8.80
C LEU A 154 -1.30 21.17 -8.71
N LYS A 155 -1.75 21.97 -9.71
CA LYS A 155 -1.48 23.44 -9.71
C LYS A 155 -1.97 24.15 -8.45
N PRO A 156 -3.18 23.86 -7.90
CA PRO A 156 -3.64 24.46 -6.66
C PRO A 156 -2.82 24.04 -5.42
N LEU A 157 -2.03 22.97 -5.54
CA LEU A 157 -1.18 22.41 -4.48
C LEU A 157 0.31 22.76 -4.68
N LYS A 158 0.67 23.60 -5.67
CA LYS A 158 2.07 23.89 -6.03
C LYS A 158 2.95 24.20 -4.81
N ASN A 159 2.46 24.99 -3.86
CA ASN A 159 3.20 25.42 -2.67
C ASN A 159 3.31 24.30 -1.60
N PHE A 160 2.67 23.16 -1.82
CA PHE A 160 2.66 21.97 -0.94
C PHE A 160 3.33 20.77 -1.61
N ILE A 161 4.05 21.01 -2.72
CA ILE A 161 4.90 20.03 -3.38
C ILE A 161 6.33 20.32 -2.97
N LEU A 162 6.91 19.42 -2.20
CA LEU A 162 8.21 19.58 -1.58
C LEU A 162 9.27 18.77 -2.31
N PRO A 163 10.43 19.37 -2.63
CA PRO A 163 11.57 18.63 -3.16
C PRO A 163 12.16 17.73 -2.07
N CYS A 164 12.66 16.57 -2.48
CA CYS A 164 13.34 15.63 -1.62
C CYS A 164 14.79 15.41 -2.10
N SER A 165 15.69 15.04 -1.20
CA SER A 165 17.09 14.79 -1.52
C SER A 165 17.32 13.57 -2.42
N ASP A 166 16.29 12.72 -2.62
CA ASP A 166 16.27 11.61 -3.57
C ASP A 166 15.97 12.02 -5.02
N ASN A 167 15.96 13.34 -5.30
CA ASN A 167 15.58 13.95 -6.58
C ASN A 167 14.14 13.67 -7.03
N ASN A 168 13.25 13.36 -6.11
CA ASN A 168 11.82 13.29 -6.33
C ASN A 168 11.11 14.50 -5.68
N PHE A 169 9.81 14.60 -5.95
CA PHE A 169 8.91 15.51 -5.27
C PHE A 169 7.87 14.71 -4.51
N TYR A 170 7.43 15.27 -3.37
CA TYR A 170 6.39 14.69 -2.54
C TYR A 170 5.33 15.74 -2.22
N LEU A 171 4.09 15.32 -2.15
CA LEU A 171 3.03 16.11 -1.55
C LEU A 171 3.28 16.18 -0.04
N ASP A 172 3.13 17.37 0.54
CA ASP A 172 3.31 17.60 1.99
C ASP A 172 2.20 16.92 2.80
N PRO A 173 2.47 15.85 3.56
CA PRO A 173 1.43 15.14 4.31
C PRO A 173 0.81 15.98 5.43
N GLY A 174 1.51 17.01 5.92
CA GLY A 174 1.04 17.93 6.95
C GLY A 174 -0.06 18.90 6.49
N GLN A 175 -0.36 18.94 5.19
CA GLN A 175 -1.33 19.88 4.62
C GLN A 175 -2.72 19.25 4.50
N PRO A 176 -3.76 19.83 5.13
CA PRO A 176 -5.15 19.33 4.97
C PRO A 176 -5.60 19.25 3.51
N ARG A 177 -5.28 20.27 2.69
CA ARG A 177 -5.64 20.28 1.26
C ARG A 177 -4.98 19.17 0.45
N VAL A 178 -3.79 18.73 0.83
CA VAL A 178 -3.13 17.57 0.23
C VAL A 178 -3.87 16.30 0.61
N ARG A 179 -4.25 16.16 1.87
CA ARG A 179 -5.04 15.03 2.35
C ARG A 179 -6.38 14.93 1.63
N ASP A 180 -7.11 16.05 1.51
CA ASP A 180 -8.36 16.12 0.73
C ASP A 180 -8.16 15.68 -0.72
N PHE A 181 -7.06 16.06 -1.35
CA PHE A 181 -6.72 15.67 -2.71
C PHE A 181 -6.48 14.16 -2.83
N VAL A 182 -5.71 13.56 -1.92
CA VAL A 182 -5.45 12.12 -1.91
C VAL A 182 -6.75 11.34 -1.71
N VAL A 183 -7.58 11.77 -0.75
CA VAL A 183 -8.89 11.17 -0.45
C VAL A 183 -9.85 11.29 -1.64
N SER A 184 -9.82 12.43 -2.36
CA SER A 184 -10.67 12.61 -3.55
C SER A 184 -10.32 11.61 -4.66
N GLY A 185 -9.02 11.33 -4.84
CA GLY A 185 -8.57 10.30 -5.80
C GLY A 185 -8.95 8.88 -5.39
N ALA A 186 -8.90 8.57 -4.10
CA ALA A 186 -9.39 7.29 -3.58
C ALA A 186 -10.91 7.15 -3.81
N LYS A 187 -11.67 8.21 -3.51
CA LYS A 187 -13.11 8.26 -3.74
C LYS A 187 -13.47 8.04 -5.22
N GLU A 188 -12.71 8.65 -6.15
CA GLU A 188 -12.90 8.45 -7.59
C GLU A 188 -12.82 6.97 -7.97
N ILE A 189 -11.80 6.24 -7.48
CA ILE A 189 -11.64 4.80 -7.73
C ILE A 189 -12.85 4.04 -7.17
N MET A 190 -13.19 4.27 -5.90
CA MET A 190 -14.27 3.54 -5.24
C MET A 190 -15.66 3.80 -5.85
N GLN A 191 -15.87 4.96 -6.48
CA GLN A 191 -17.13 5.31 -7.13
C GLN A 191 -17.27 4.71 -8.53
N ASN A 192 -16.17 4.62 -9.28
CA ASN A 192 -16.22 4.35 -10.71
C ASN A 192 -15.81 2.92 -11.08
N TYR A 193 -15.16 2.18 -10.15
CA TYR A 193 -14.62 0.85 -10.43
C TYR A 193 -15.14 -0.19 -9.43
N ASP A 194 -15.31 -1.41 -9.93
CA ASP A 194 -15.77 -2.53 -9.11
C ASP A 194 -14.60 -3.23 -8.39
N VAL A 195 -13.76 -2.44 -7.72
CA VAL A 195 -12.67 -2.98 -6.89
C VAL A 195 -13.21 -3.49 -5.56
N ASP A 196 -12.63 -4.57 -5.03
CA ASP A 196 -12.99 -5.16 -3.73
C ASP A 196 -12.34 -4.42 -2.56
N GLY A 197 -11.27 -3.67 -2.83
CA GLY A 197 -10.61 -2.88 -1.81
C GLY A 197 -9.71 -1.77 -2.34
N LEU A 198 -9.33 -0.89 -1.41
CA LEU A 198 -8.26 0.08 -1.59
C LEU A 198 -7.05 -0.34 -0.76
N HIS A 199 -5.87 -0.25 -1.34
CA HIS A 199 -4.61 -0.57 -0.69
C HIS A 199 -3.62 0.58 -0.81
N ILE A 200 -2.91 0.89 0.29
CA ILE A 200 -1.76 1.81 0.28
C ILE A 200 -0.53 1.11 0.84
N ASP A 201 0.66 1.51 0.37
CA ASP A 201 1.92 0.99 0.86
C ASP A 201 2.55 1.87 1.96
N ASP A 202 3.85 1.72 2.21
CA ASP A 202 4.60 2.36 3.27
C ASP A 202 5.24 3.71 2.89
N TYR A 203 4.97 4.23 1.68
CA TYR A 203 5.56 5.48 1.21
C TYR A 203 4.78 6.71 1.69
N PHE A 204 4.80 6.97 3.01
CA PHE A 204 4.25 8.17 3.63
C PHE A 204 5.26 9.32 3.62
N TYR A 205 6.01 9.51 4.71
CA TYR A 205 7.16 10.41 4.68
C TYR A 205 8.36 9.71 4.04
N PRO A 206 9.09 10.36 3.11
CA PRO A 206 10.28 9.77 2.52
C PRO A 206 11.41 9.72 3.55
N GLN A 207 12.15 8.61 3.60
CA GLN A 207 13.28 8.44 4.52
C GLN A 207 14.39 9.49 4.29
N ALA A 208 14.53 9.98 3.05
CA ALA A 208 15.48 11.04 2.70
C ALA A 208 15.09 12.43 3.26
N GLY A 209 13.85 12.56 3.79
CA GLY A 209 13.34 13.79 4.40
C GLY A 209 12.82 14.82 3.39
N ILE A 210 11.86 15.62 3.86
CA ILE A 210 11.31 16.78 3.18
C ILE A 210 11.26 17.95 4.19
N ASP A 211 11.31 19.17 3.69
CA ASP A 211 11.14 20.38 4.52
C ASP A 211 9.65 20.74 4.65
N ASP A 212 9.01 20.23 5.70
CA ASP A 212 7.62 20.50 6.05
C ASP A 212 7.45 21.49 7.21
N ALA A 213 8.50 22.28 7.51
CA ALA A 213 8.51 23.23 8.63
C ALA A 213 7.33 24.22 8.58
N ALA A 214 6.95 24.70 7.39
CA ALA A 214 5.82 25.62 7.22
C ALA A 214 4.49 24.98 7.63
N SER A 215 4.28 23.71 7.35
CA SER A 215 3.09 22.98 7.77
C SER A 215 3.07 22.74 9.27
N TYR A 216 4.20 22.34 9.83
CA TYR A 216 4.38 22.18 11.27
C TYR A 216 4.07 23.48 12.01
N GLN A 217 4.69 24.60 11.62
CA GLN A 217 4.44 25.91 12.24
C GLN A 217 2.97 26.34 12.18
N LYS A 218 2.28 26.00 11.10
CA LYS A 218 0.89 26.41 10.89
C LYS A 218 -0.13 25.55 11.59
N TYR A 219 0.09 24.24 11.67
CA TYR A 219 -0.95 23.30 12.07
C TYR A 219 -0.63 22.52 13.35
N ALA A 220 0.61 22.53 13.84
CA ALA A 220 0.94 21.89 15.12
C ALA A 220 0.24 22.62 16.28
N ARG A 221 -0.16 21.83 17.29
CA ARG A 221 -0.87 22.31 18.48
C ARG A 221 -0.04 22.15 19.75
N GLY A 222 1.29 22.16 19.60
CA GLY A 222 2.25 22.02 20.70
C GLY A 222 2.94 20.65 20.78
N GLU A 223 2.59 19.71 19.92
CA GLU A 223 3.27 18.43 19.79
C GLU A 223 4.64 18.59 19.12
N SER A 224 5.49 17.55 19.24
CA SER A 224 6.77 17.49 18.52
C SER A 224 6.56 17.37 17.00
N LEU A 225 7.58 17.71 16.20
CA LEU A 225 7.55 17.55 14.74
C LEU A 225 7.24 16.09 14.34
N ASP A 226 7.86 15.13 15.02
CA ASP A 226 7.64 13.70 14.74
C ASP A 226 6.21 13.26 15.05
N ASP A 227 5.61 13.77 16.13
CA ASP A 227 4.23 13.49 16.48
C ASP A 227 3.25 14.16 15.52
N PHE A 228 3.52 15.40 15.11
CA PHE A 228 2.76 16.09 14.07
C PHE A 228 2.73 15.31 12.75
N ARG A 229 3.89 14.80 12.33
CA ARG A 229 4.00 13.98 11.11
C ARG A 229 3.20 12.69 11.24
N ARG A 230 3.33 11.95 12.35
CA ARG A 230 2.54 10.74 12.61
C ARG A 230 1.04 11.03 12.64
N GLN A 231 0.62 12.10 13.32
CA GLN A 231 -0.79 12.49 13.34
C GLN A 231 -1.32 12.83 11.94
N SER A 232 -0.51 13.49 11.10
CA SER A 232 -0.89 13.81 9.72
C SER A 232 -1.13 12.54 8.89
N VAL A 233 -0.28 11.52 9.04
CA VAL A 233 -0.47 10.21 8.39
C VAL A 233 -1.68 9.47 8.98
N ASN A 234 -1.85 9.46 10.31
CA ASN A 234 -3.00 8.83 10.96
C ASN A 234 -4.34 9.43 10.48
N LEU A 235 -4.39 10.75 10.27
CA LEU A 235 -5.56 11.42 9.71
C LEU A 235 -5.85 10.96 8.27
N LEU A 236 -4.83 10.82 7.42
CA LEU A 236 -5.04 10.29 6.07
C LEU A 236 -5.59 8.87 6.10
N VAL A 237 -4.98 7.97 6.88
CA VAL A 237 -5.41 6.56 6.99
C VAL A 237 -6.87 6.49 7.44
N LYS A 238 -7.24 7.25 8.47
CA LYS A 238 -8.63 7.32 8.94
C LYS A 238 -9.59 7.85 7.88
N GLU A 239 -9.22 8.91 7.17
CA GLU A 239 -10.09 9.50 6.14
C GLU A 239 -10.24 8.58 4.92
N LEU A 240 -9.17 7.82 4.54
CA LEU A 240 -9.25 6.79 3.51
C LEU A 240 -10.18 5.65 3.92
N PHE A 241 -10.06 5.16 5.15
CA PHE A 241 -10.99 4.17 5.69
C PHE A 241 -12.44 4.66 5.61
N CYS A 242 -12.71 5.87 6.09
CA CYS A 242 -14.04 6.45 6.05
C CYS A 242 -14.59 6.61 4.63
N VAL A 243 -13.77 7.07 3.67
CA VAL A 243 -14.22 7.28 2.29
C VAL A 243 -14.50 5.96 1.57
N VAL A 244 -13.69 4.91 1.81
CA VAL A 244 -13.91 3.58 1.24
C VAL A 244 -15.25 3.04 1.70
N HIS A 245 -15.50 2.95 3.00
CA HIS A 245 -16.73 2.37 3.55
C HIS A 245 -17.97 3.22 3.26
N LYS A 246 -17.84 4.56 3.21
CA LYS A 246 -18.95 5.44 2.84
C LYS A 246 -19.32 5.32 1.37
N THR A 247 -18.34 5.10 0.50
CA THR A 247 -18.55 5.08 -0.95
C THR A 247 -18.96 3.70 -1.44
N LYS A 248 -18.34 2.64 -0.89
CA LYS A 248 -18.59 1.24 -1.25
C LYS A 248 -18.57 0.37 0.02
N PRO A 249 -19.71 0.21 0.71
CA PRO A 249 -19.77 -0.44 2.04
C PRO A 249 -19.23 -1.87 2.10
N GLY A 250 -19.23 -2.61 0.96
CA GLY A 250 -18.68 -3.97 0.87
C GLY A 250 -17.16 -4.05 0.60
N ALA A 251 -16.53 -2.92 0.29
CA ALA A 251 -15.10 -2.90 0.02
C ALA A 251 -14.27 -2.74 1.30
N VAL A 252 -13.02 -3.20 1.26
CA VAL A 252 -12.09 -3.14 2.39
C VAL A 252 -10.95 -2.15 2.14
N PHE A 253 -10.37 -1.61 3.21
CA PHE A 253 -9.20 -0.75 3.16
C PHE A 253 -8.05 -1.34 3.96
N GLY A 254 -6.85 -1.40 3.37
CA GLY A 254 -5.69 -1.89 4.07
C GLY A 254 -4.40 -1.21 3.69
N VAL A 255 -3.39 -1.46 4.52
CA VAL A 255 -2.06 -0.84 4.43
C VAL A 255 -0.98 -1.91 4.50
N SER A 256 0.06 -1.79 3.66
CA SER A 256 1.28 -2.60 3.78
C SER A 256 2.44 -1.76 4.33
N PRO A 257 2.59 -1.66 5.66
CA PRO A 257 3.68 -0.91 6.27
C PRO A 257 5.01 -1.65 6.15
N PHE A 258 6.11 -0.93 6.40
CA PHE A 258 7.42 -1.52 6.59
C PHE A 258 7.39 -2.56 7.73
N GLY A 259 8.14 -3.67 7.58
CA GLY A 259 8.02 -4.84 8.46
C GLY A 259 8.35 -4.61 9.93
N ILE A 260 9.19 -3.62 10.27
CA ILE A 260 9.50 -3.23 11.64
C ILE A 260 8.73 -1.97 12.00
N TRP A 261 7.76 -2.08 12.92
CA TRP A 261 7.09 -0.90 13.46
C TRP A 261 8.04 -0.09 14.33
N GLY A 262 8.65 -0.71 15.33
CA GLY A 262 9.62 -0.11 16.23
C GLY A 262 10.48 -1.16 16.90
N ASN A 263 11.74 -0.85 17.14
CA ASN A 263 12.67 -1.74 17.84
C ASN A 263 12.44 -1.70 19.35
N LYS A 264 12.57 -2.85 20.01
CA LYS A 264 12.47 -2.94 21.45
C LYS A 264 13.62 -2.22 22.15
N SER A 265 13.28 -1.34 23.09
CA SER A 265 14.24 -0.57 23.89
C SER A 265 13.62 -0.21 25.25
N ALA A 266 14.42 0.41 26.14
CA ALA A 266 13.89 0.95 27.39
C ALA A 266 12.81 2.03 27.16
N GLN A 267 12.89 2.79 26.05
CA GLN A 267 11.94 3.82 25.66
C GLN A 267 10.77 3.26 24.84
N ASN A 268 10.93 2.08 24.25
CA ASN A 268 9.90 1.38 23.50
C ASN A 268 9.86 -0.11 23.90
N PRO A 269 9.29 -0.46 25.06
CA PRO A 269 9.27 -1.85 25.53
C PRO A 269 8.35 -2.75 24.67
N TYR A 270 7.43 -2.15 23.88
CA TYR A 270 6.48 -2.85 23.03
C TYR A 270 7.03 -3.17 21.64
N GLY A 271 8.19 -2.64 21.25
CA GLY A 271 8.81 -2.92 19.97
C GLY A 271 9.24 -4.38 19.83
N SER A 272 9.46 -4.83 18.59
CA SER A 272 10.04 -6.14 18.27
C SER A 272 11.51 -6.23 18.66
N ALA A 273 12.02 -7.43 18.91
CA ALA A 273 13.45 -7.65 19.27
C ALA A 273 14.36 -7.52 18.01
N THR A 274 14.28 -6.39 17.35
CA THR A 274 14.95 -6.07 16.08
C THR A 274 15.88 -4.86 16.20
N ARG A 275 16.66 -4.57 15.13
CA ARG A 275 17.61 -3.46 15.04
C ARG A 275 17.65 -2.90 13.61
N GLY A 276 16.51 -2.74 12.99
CA GLY A 276 16.37 -2.20 11.62
C GLY A 276 15.71 -0.84 11.59
N THR A 277 15.42 -0.37 10.37
CA THR A 277 14.65 0.86 10.14
C THR A 277 13.22 0.69 10.66
N GLU A 278 12.79 1.62 11.51
CA GLU A 278 11.46 1.62 12.14
C GLU A 278 10.48 2.44 11.30
N SER A 279 9.34 1.87 10.91
CA SER A 279 8.31 2.60 10.18
C SER A 279 7.72 3.76 10.99
N TYR A 280 7.60 3.58 12.30
CA TYR A 280 7.13 4.60 13.24
C TYR A 280 7.98 5.88 13.20
N ARG A 281 9.29 5.76 13.02
CA ARG A 281 10.23 6.91 12.99
C ARG A 281 10.56 7.36 11.59
N ALA A 282 10.95 6.43 10.71
CA ALA A 282 11.46 6.76 9.38
C ALA A 282 10.36 7.19 8.41
N HIS A 283 9.18 6.61 8.53
CA HIS A 283 8.05 6.87 7.63
C HIS A 283 6.87 7.55 8.32
N CYS A 284 7.02 7.86 9.62
CA CYS A 284 5.96 8.43 10.46
C CYS A 284 4.65 7.60 10.43
N ALA A 285 4.80 6.27 10.30
CA ALA A 285 3.71 5.31 10.18
C ALA A 285 3.41 4.65 11.53
N ASP A 286 2.39 5.13 12.23
CA ASP A 286 1.96 4.58 13.51
C ASP A 286 0.92 3.47 13.30
N THR A 287 1.38 2.33 12.79
CA THR A 287 0.52 1.21 12.43
C THR A 287 -0.19 0.58 13.63
N VAL A 288 0.42 0.63 14.82
CA VAL A 288 -0.22 0.18 16.06
C VAL A 288 -1.44 1.05 16.38
N ALA A 289 -1.31 2.38 16.21
CA ALA A 289 -2.46 3.27 16.38
C ALA A 289 -3.58 2.97 15.37
N TRP A 290 -3.25 2.61 14.12
CA TRP A 290 -4.29 2.26 13.14
C TRP A 290 -5.03 0.97 13.48
N ILE A 291 -4.32 -0.03 14.03
CA ILE A 291 -4.92 -1.27 14.55
C ILE A 291 -5.83 -0.94 15.74
N GLN A 292 -5.33 -0.18 16.73
CA GLN A 292 -6.09 0.17 17.93
C GLN A 292 -7.33 1.03 17.65
N MET A 293 -7.27 1.90 16.64
CA MET A 293 -8.39 2.73 16.19
C MET A 293 -9.33 1.98 15.23
N GLU A 294 -8.98 0.79 14.82
CA GLU A 294 -9.69 0.01 13.79
C GLU A 294 -10.03 0.84 12.55
N CYS A 295 -9.05 1.64 12.08
CA CYS A 295 -9.19 2.45 10.88
C CYS A 295 -8.50 1.84 9.64
N VAL A 296 -8.28 0.53 9.70
CA VAL A 296 -7.91 -0.36 8.59
C VAL A 296 -8.66 -1.67 8.76
N ASP A 297 -9.06 -2.32 7.68
CA ASP A 297 -9.68 -3.66 7.73
C ASP A 297 -8.62 -4.76 7.76
N TYR A 298 -7.45 -4.48 7.17
CA TYR A 298 -6.32 -5.39 7.20
C TYR A 298 -4.99 -4.63 7.19
N ILE A 299 -3.94 -5.31 7.69
CA ILE A 299 -2.58 -4.81 7.67
C ILE A 299 -1.65 -5.88 7.10
N VAL A 300 -0.65 -5.44 6.31
CA VAL A 300 0.26 -6.33 5.57
C VAL A 300 1.71 -5.90 5.81
N PRO A 301 2.31 -6.17 6.99
CA PRO A 301 3.71 -5.84 7.21
C PRO A 301 4.61 -6.53 6.19
N GLN A 302 5.51 -5.76 5.57
CA GLN A 302 6.46 -6.23 4.57
C GLN A 302 7.67 -6.87 5.29
N ILE A 303 7.55 -8.16 5.65
CA ILE A 303 8.61 -8.87 6.39
C ILE A 303 9.60 -9.49 5.40
N TYR A 304 10.47 -8.65 4.85
CA TYR A 304 11.39 -9.01 3.78
C TYR A 304 12.77 -9.46 4.28
N TRP A 305 12.83 -10.25 5.34
CA TRP A 305 14.05 -10.86 5.89
C TRP A 305 13.87 -12.37 6.02
N GLU A 306 14.99 -13.08 5.98
CA GLU A 306 15.03 -14.53 6.24
C GLU A 306 14.90 -14.83 7.75
N ARG A 307 14.49 -16.02 8.08
CA ARG A 307 14.54 -16.53 9.46
C ARG A 307 15.99 -16.65 9.93
N GLY A 308 16.24 -16.30 11.17
CA GLY A 308 17.57 -16.23 11.74
C GLY A 308 18.38 -15.00 11.32
N ASN A 309 17.77 -13.99 10.66
CA ASN A 309 18.43 -12.71 10.40
C ASN A 309 18.74 -12.00 11.70
N LYS A 310 20.02 -11.64 11.92
CA LYS A 310 20.52 -11.08 13.19
C LYS A 310 19.92 -9.71 13.55
N ALA A 311 19.46 -8.96 12.56
CA ALA A 311 18.92 -7.62 12.77
C ALA A 311 17.38 -7.61 12.76
N ALA A 312 16.77 -8.48 11.98
CA ALA A 312 15.32 -8.52 11.75
C ALA A 312 14.91 -9.95 11.40
N ASP A 313 14.84 -10.81 12.42
CA ASP A 313 14.40 -12.20 12.23
C ASP A 313 12.95 -12.26 11.78
N TYR A 314 12.67 -13.03 10.74
CA TYR A 314 11.31 -13.19 10.22
C TYR A 314 10.34 -13.72 11.28
N ALA A 315 10.75 -14.76 12.02
CA ALA A 315 9.88 -15.40 13.00
C ALA A 315 9.54 -14.46 14.16
N GLU A 316 10.53 -13.66 14.61
CA GLU A 316 10.32 -12.61 15.61
C GLU A 316 9.29 -11.58 15.14
N LEU A 317 9.45 -11.08 13.90
CA LEU A 317 8.56 -10.07 13.34
C LEU A 317 7.14 -10.60 13.11
N ALA A 318 7.00 -11.78 12.51
CA ALA A 318 5.69 -12.38 12.25
C ALA A 318 4.94 -12.67 13.57
N SER A 319 5.66 -13.15 14.60
CA SER A 319 5.09 -13.34 15.95
C SER A 319 4.66 -12.04 16.59
N TRP A 320 5.50 -11.00 16.49
CA TRP A 320 5.18 -9.67 17.01
C TRP A 320 3.93 -9.07 16.37
N TRP A 321 3.80 -9.16 15.05
CA TRP A 321 2.59 -8.69 14.35
C TRP A 321 1.36 -9.53 14.69
N ASN A 322 1.52 -10.85 14.87
CA ASN A 322 0.46 -11.73 15.33
C ASN A 322 -0.11 -11.31 16.70
N GLU A 323 0.77 -10.87 17.62
CA GLU A 323 0.38 -10.32 18.93
C GLU A 323 -0.25 -8.93 18.80
N ALA A 324 0.30 -8.08 17.92
CA ALA A 324 -0.16 -6.70 17.75
C ALA A 324 -1.62 -6.57 17.32
N VAL A 325 -2.16 -7.56 16.61
CA VAL A 325 -3.57 -7.57 16.15
C VAL A 325 -4.51 -8.35 17.06
N GLU A 326 -4.02 -9.06 18.09
CA GLU A 326 -4.79 -10.04 18.86
C GLU A 326 -6.09 -9.49 19.47
N SER A 327 -6.10 -8.21 19.84
CA SER A 327 -7.27 -7.57 20.49
C SER A 327 -8.07 -6.67 19.54
N SER A 328 -7.97 -6.90 18.22
CA SER A 328 -8.67 -6.12 17.19
C SER A 328 -9.37 -7.02 16.19
N ASP A 329 -10.28 -6.44 15.40
CA ASP A 329 -10.87 -7.11 14.23
C ASP A 329 -10.05 -6.92 12.94
N VAL A 330 -8.87 -6.28 13.03
CA VAL A 330 -7.98 -6.04 11.90
C VAL A 330 -7.33 -7.36 11.45
N ARG A 331 -7.51 -7.74 10.20
CA ARG A 331 -6.89 -8.94 9.64
C ARG A 331 -5.40 -8.73 9.41
N LEU A 332 -4.59 -9.70 9.80
CA LEU A 332 -3.15 -9.71 9.53
C LEU A 332 -2.86 -10.60 8.33
N TYR A 333 -2.27 -10.02 7.30
CA TYR A 333 -1.62 -10.74 6.22
C TYR A 333 -0.13 -10.46 6.26
N ILE A 334 0.73 -11.39 5.85
CA ILE A 334 2.18 -11.18 5.84
C ILE A 334 2.65 -10.91 4.41
N GLY A 335 3.38 -9.80 4.22
CA GLY A 335 4.05 -9.48 2.96
C GLY A 335 5.31 -10.32 2.78
N MET A 336 5.34 -11.14 1.71
CA MET A 336 6.38 -12.11 1.42
C MET A 336 7.40 -11.59 0.42
N ALA A 337 8.68 -11.93 0.61
CA ALA A 337 9.78 -11.44 -0.21
C ALA A 337 10.13 -12.40 -1.37
N ASP A 338 9.18 -12.71 -2.23
CA ASP A 338 9.37 -13.59 -3.39
C ASP A 338 10.56 -13.17 -4.28
N TYR A 339 10.77 -11.85 -4.41
CA TYR A 339 11.86 -11.30 -5.21
C TYR A 339 13.24 -11.71 -4.68
N LYS A 340 13.40 -11.91 -3.38
CA LYS A 340 14.67 -12.38 -2.80
C LYS A 340 14.85 -13.88 -3.07
N ALA A 341 13.83 -14.67 -2.88
CA ALA A 341 13.85 -16.09 -3.21
C ALA A 341 14.11 -16.31 -4.71
N ALA A 342 13.45 -15.54 -5.58
CA ALA A 342 13.65 -15.61 -7.02
C ALA A 342 15.05 -15.17 -7.48
N ALA A 343 15.68 -14.22 -6.78
CA ALA A 343 17.06 -13.80 -7.03
C ALA A 343 18.10 -14.86 -6.61
N ASP A 344 17.71 -15.76 -5.69
CA ASP A 344 18.58 -16.78 -5.11
C ASP A 344 18.32 -18.19 -5.64
N LEU A 345 17.51 -18.35 -6.68
CA LEU A 345 17.32 -19.64 -7.33
C LEU A 345 18.66 -20.24 -7.78
N GLY A 346 18.88 -21.51 -7.40
CA GLY A 346 20.14 -22.22 -7.66
C GLY A 346 21.31 -21.85 -6.73
N LYS A 347 21.09 -21.08 -5.66
CA LYS A 347 22.12 -20.65 -4.70
C LYS A 347 21.86 -21.29 -3.31
N ASP A 348 22.24 -22.53 -3.12
CA ASP A 348 21.99 -23.28 -1.88
C ASP A 348 22.71 -22.69 -0.65
N SER A 349 23.79 -21.93 -0.84
CA SER A 349 24.56 -21.30 0.24
C SER A 349 24.00 -19.94 0.68
N SER A 350 23.01 -19.40 -0.02
CA SER A 350 22.38 -18.12 0.37
C SER A 350 21.42 -18.34 1.55
N PRO A 351 21.12 -17.28 2.33
CA PRO A 351 20.11 -17.36 3.38
C PRO A 351 18.72 -17.81 2.86
N TRP A 352 18.38 -17.43 1.63
CA TRP A 352 17.09 -17.75 1.00
C TRP A 352 17.03 -19.17 0.43
N ARG A 353 18.19 -19.78 0.06
CA ARG A 353 18.27 -21.15 -0.46
C ARG A 353 17.26 -21.41 -1.59
N GLY A 354 17.21 -20.47 -2.56
CA GLY A 354 16.15 -20.42 -3.56
C GLY A 354 14.78 -20.21 -2.90
N LYS A 355 13.80 -21.05 -3.15
CA LYS A 355 12.45 -20.92 -2.57
C LYS A 355 12.27 -21.57 -1.19
N LYS A 356 13.26 -22.33 -0.70
CA LYS A 356 13.12 -23.12 0.54
C LYS A 356 12.83 -22.27 1.77
N GLU A 357 13.50 -21.12 1.91
CA GLU A 357 13.21 -20.19 3.01
C GLU A 357 11.78 -19.64 2.95
N LEU A 358 11.29 -19.32 1.74
CA LEU A 358 9.92 -18.85 1.55
C LEU A 358 8.89 -19.93 1.95
N GLU A 359 9.13 -21.18 1.55
CA GLU A 359 8.27 -22.34 1.93
C GLU A 359 8.24 -22.52 3.46
N GLU A 360 9.39 -22.41 4.12
CA GLU A 360 9.49 -22.54 5.57
C GLU A 360 8.85 -21.35 6.31
N GLN A 361 8.85 -20.12 5.73
CA GLN A 361 8.12 -18.97 6.24
C GLN A 361 6.60 -19.18 6.14
N LEU A 362 6.11 -19.72 5.01
CA LEU A 362 4.70 -20.04 4.82
C LEU A 362 4.21 -21.08 5.84
N GLU A 363 5.01 -22.12 6.10
CA GLU A 363 4.66 -23.12 7.14
C GLU A 363 4.67 -22.49 8.54
N PHE A 364 5.61 -21.60 8.83
CA PHE A 364 5.63 -20.88 10.11
C PHE A 364 4.38 -20.01 10.29
N ASN A 365 3.96 -19.27 9.26
CA ASN A 365 2.78 -18.44 9.30
C ASN A 365 1.51 -19.20 9.65
N LYS A 366 1.37 -20.46 9.20
CA LYS A 366 0.24 -21.34 9.53
C LYS A 366 0.15 -21.66 11.02
N THR A 367 1.25 -21.56 11.76
CA THR A 367 1.27 -21.78 13.21
C THR A 367 0.79 -20.58 14.01
N LEU A 368 0.70 -19.40 13.39
CA LEU A 368 0.32 -18.14 14.01
C LEU A 368 -1.20 -17.94 13.90
N LYS A 369 -1.87 -17.85 15.04
CA LYS A 369 -3.34 -17.82 15.16
C LYS A 369 -4.04 -16.71 14.36
N ASN A 370 -3.44 -15.51 14.36
CA ASN A 370 -4.05 -14.31 13.81
C ASN A 370 -3.58 -14.00 12.37
N VAL A 371 -2.65 -14.80 11.82
CA VAL A 371 -2.20 -14.64 10.42
C VAL A 371 -3.23 -15.27 9.49
N ALA A 372 -3.98 -14.42 8.80
CA ALA A 372 -5.08 -14.81 7.93
C ALA A 372 -4.68 -15.01 6.45
N GLY A 373 -3.39 -14.90 6.13
CA GLY A 373 -2.89 -15.12 4.76
C GLY A 373 -1.58 -14.40 4.45
N GLU A 374 -1.20 -14.46 3.20
CA GLU A 374 0.03 -13.88 2.67
C GLU A 374 -0.22 -13.05 1.42
N ILE A 375 0.67 -12.07 1.17
CA ILE A 375 0.70 -11.34 -0.09
C ILE A 375 2.14 -11.36 -0.61
N HIS A 376 2.30 -11.84 -1.83
CA HIS A 376 3.59 -12.14 -2.46
C HIS A 376 4.13 -10.94 -3.25
N PHE A 377 5.34 -10.49 -2.96
CA PHE A 377 5.98 -9.40 -3.68
C PHE A 377 7.12 -9.93 -4.57
N ASN A 378 6.92 -9.97 -5.86
CA ASN A 378 5.82 -9.50 -6.68
C ASN A 378 5.43 -10.56 -7.72
N PHE A 379 4.49 -10.23 -8.60
CA PHE A 379 3.96 -11.12 -9.64
C PHE A 379 5.06 -11.77 -10.50
N ASP A 380 6.02 -11.00 -11.06
CA ASP A 380 7.12 -11.56 -11.86
C ASP A 380 7.99 -12.54 -11.06
N SER A 381 8.19 -12.23 -9.79
CA SER A 381 8.96 -13.10 -8.89
C SER A 381 8.23 -14.41 -8.63
N ALA A 382 6.91 -14.36 -8.43
CA ALA A 382 6.08 -15.55 -8.27
C ALA A 382 6.11 -16.42 -9.53
N LEU A 383 6.01 -15.83 -10.73
CA LEU A 383 6.16 -16.55 -12.00
C LEU A 383 7.52 -17.25 -12.10
N LYS A 384 8.59 -16.53 -11.80
CA LYS A 384 9.96 -17.08 -11.83
C LYS A 384 10.15 -18.24 -10.87
N LEU A 385 9.60 -18.16 -9.65
CA LEU A 385 9.62 -19.24 -8.66
C LEU A 385 8.83 -20.47 -9.13
N ALA A 386 7.80 -20.26 -9.94
CA ALA A 386 6.99 -21.31 -10.54
C ALA A 386 7.57 -21.86 -11.87
N ASN A 387 8.75 -21.40 -12.31
CA ASN A 387 9.38 -21.72 -13.60
C ASN A 387 8.44 -21.41 -14.80
N ILE A 388 7.71 -20.30 -14.72
CA ILE A 388 6.89 -19.81 -15.82
C ILE A 388 7.68 -18.73 -16.54
N GLU A 389 7.99 -18.94 -17.81
CA GLU A 389 8.61 -17.95 -18.68
C GLU A 389 7.54 -16.98 -19.25
N PHE A 390 7.97 -15.75 -19.49
CA PHE A 390 7.15 -14.71 -20.11
C PHE A 390 7.12 -14.84 -21.63
#